data_cc732a09669ad3ddd83748a320d5beba
#
_entry.id   cc732a09669ad3ddd83748a320d5beba
#
_cell.length_a   1.000
_cell.length_b   1.000
_cell.length_c   1.000
_cell.angle_alpha   90.00
_cell.angle_beta   90.00
_cell.angle_gamma   90.00
#
_symmetry.space_group_name_H-M   'P 1'
#
loop_
_entity.id
_entity.type
_entity.pdbx_description
1 polymer ?
#
loop_
_entity_poly.entity_id
_entity_poly.type
_entity_poly.pdbx_seq_one_letter_code
_entity_poly.pdbx_strand_id
1 'polypeptide(L)'
;MSEDVYYGIFDDLIGKHLRDSLIYRYDAQKNNHEYTPFRHHYDPNTERLLGEFMRKYIFMYAYSESEVIKANEKGRLRDLEKAAKFALEERLPRRKGASNGLYSELLLDLLITLYTNNVNKLATRAIYRQHSDNQEIKGYDGLHISVDSQENKNLWLGQAKMGRRSYCVSDIKKDLNGKANMLYTADQLFFIADKEERTLPKALELLEMINDVSWDNRTLSIDERATKLSELFEKENVNVFFICLLAYDRPSIYELEDKLDNEILEEIKSIQSTYEEEFKDLISNEYEVLLWVIPIRDLQLLRESMGI
;
A
#
# COMPACT_ATOMS: atom_id res chain seq x y z
N MET A 1 -0.40 -26.55 -3.23
CA MET A 1 -0.40 -25.06 -3.21
C MET A 1 0.90 -24.65 -3.87
N SER A 2 0.89 -24.05 -5.05
CA SER A 2 2.10 -23.46 -5.61
C SER A 2 2.45 -22.29 -4.72
N GLU A 3 3.59 -22.37 -4.02
CA GLU A 3 4.14 -21.19 -3.34
C GLU A 3 4.16 -20.05 -4.36
N ASP A 4 3.68 -18.89 -3.96
CA ASP A 4 3.78 -17.70 -4.79
C ASP A 4 5.25 -17.36 -4.96
N VAL A 5 5.75 -17.56 -6.17
CA VAL A 5 7.18 -17.39 -6.50
C VAL A 5 7.66 -15.98 -6.17
N TYR A 6 6.82 -14.98 -6.42
CA TYR A 6 7.13 -13.59 -6.09
C TYR A 6 7.29 -13.40 -4.57
N TYR A 7 6.34 -13.91 -3.80
CA TYR A 7 6.40 -13.82 -2.34
C TYR A 7 7.62 -14.52 -1.76
N GLY A 8 8.00 -15.68 -2.30
CA GLY A 8 9.23 -16.38 -1.92
C GLY A 8 10.49 -15.54 -2.16
N ILE A 9 10.60 -14.88 -3.33
CA ILE A 9 11.70 -13.96 -3.64
C ILE A 9 11.70 -12.76 -2.70
N PHE A 10 10.54 -12.15 -2.47
CA PHE A 10 10.41 -11.02 -1.54
C PHE A 10 10.83 -11.41 -0.13
N ASP A 11 10.33 -12.53 0.36
CA ASP A 11 10.59 -12.99 1.72
C ASP A 11 12.08 -13.30 1.96
N ASP A 12 12.72 -13.95 1.02
CA ASP A 12 14.16 -14.27 1.11
C ASP A 12 15.05 -13.03 1.05
N LEU A 13 14.70 -12.02 0.26
CA LEU A 13 15.54 -10.83 0.06
C LEU A 13 15.26 -9.70 1.07
N ILE A 14 14.01 -9.55 1.52
CA ILE A 14 13.55 -8.40 2.30
C ILE A 14 12.69 -8.80 3.50
N GLY A 15 11.65 -9.63 3.27
CA GLY A 15 10.55 -9.82 4.20
C GLY A 15 10.96 -10.38 5.57
N LYS A 16 11.76 -11.43 5.61
CA LYS A 16 12.26 -12.04 6.85
C LYS A 16 13.01 -11.04 7.71
N HIS A 17 13.91 -10.26 7.11
CA HIS A 17 14.70 -9.27 7.84
C HIS A 17 13.84 -8.19 8.48
N LEU A 18 12.77 -7.76 7.81
CA LEU A 18 11.90 -6.73 8.33
C LEU A 18 11.02 -7.23 9.46
N ARG A 19 10.38 -8.39 9.32
CA ARG A 19 9.53 -8.96 10.37
C ARG A 19 10.29 -9.31 11.64
N ASP A 20 11.47 -9.90 11.48
CA ASP A 20 12.22 -10.44 12.62
C ASP A 20 13.00 -9.37 13.38
N SER A 21 13.34 -8.24 12.73
CA SER A 21 14.35 -7.34 13.25
C SER A 21 14.01 -5.84 13.22
N LEU A 22 12.99 -5.40 12.48
CA LEU A 22 12.80 -3.96 12.27
C LEU A 22 11.39 -3.45 12.53
N ILE A 23 10.35 -4.21 12.17
CA ILE A 23 8.97 -3.77 12.31
C ILE A 23 8.18 -4.77 13.16
N TYR A 24 7.50 -4.24 14.17
CA TYR A 24 6.55 -4.98 14.97
C TYR A 24 5.13 -4.54 14.64
N ARG A 25 4.23 -5.50 14.42
CA ARG A 25 2.80 -5.30 14.24
C ARG A 25 2.06 -5.73 15.48
N TYR A 26 1.19 -4.88 16.00
CA TYR A 26 0.26 -5.23 17.07
C TYR A 26 -1.04 -5.81 16.53
N ASP A 27 -1.83 -6.42 17.41
CA ASP A 27 -3.18 -6.85 17.07
C ASP A 27 -4.05 -5.65 16.70
N ALA A 28 -4.83 -5.81 15.65
CA ALA A 28 -5.73 -4.78 15.18
C ALA A 28 -6.85 -4.52 16.20
N GLN A 29 -7.19 -3.25 16.40
CA GLN A 29 -8.31 -2.81 17.22
C GLN A 29 -9.48 -2.48 16.30
N LYS A 30 -10.62 -3.15 16.44
CA LYS A 30 -11.78 -2.99 15.57
C LYS A 30 -12.93 -2.31 16.32
N ASN A 31 -13.37 -1.17 15.79
CA ASN A 31 -14.62 -0.48 16.14
C ASN A 31 -15.45 -0.39 14.84
N ASN A 32 -15.91 0.82 14.44
CA ASN A 32 -16.48 1.03 13.09
C ASN A 32 -15.43 0.80 12.01
N HIS A 33 -14.17 1.13 12.30
CA HIS A 33 -13.00 0.90 11.45
C HIS A 33 -12.00 -0.01 12.14
N GLU A 34 -11.06 -0.55 11.36
CA GLU A 34 -9.94 -1.31 11.90
C GLU A 34 -8.70 -0.41 12.03
N TYR A 35 -8.06 -0.45 13.19
CA TYR A 35 -6.85 0.28 13.51
C TYR A 35 -5.74 -0.71 13.83
N THR A 36 -4.74 -0.79 12.96
CA THR A 36 -3.58 -1.66 13.16
C THR A 36 -2.37 -0.82 13.53
N PRO A 37 -1.90 -0.92 14.78
CA PRO A 37 -0.67 -0.27 15.20
C PRO A 37 0.55 -0.98 14.66
N PHE A 38 1.55 -0.19 14.29
CA PHE A 38 2.90 -0.65 13.99
C PHE A 38 3.91 0.18 14.77
N ARG A 39 5.06 -0.39 15.05
CA ARG A 39 6.25 0.34 15.48
C ARG A 39 7.51 -0.23 14.86
N HIS A 40 8.56 0.54 14.78
CA HIS A 40 9.90 0.00 14.59
C HIS A 40 10.48 -0.47 15.95
N HIS A 41 11.53 -1.28 15.91
CA HIS A 41 12.22 -1.70 17.13
C HIS A 41 12.87 -0.50 17.83
N TYR A 42 13.13 -0.63 19.13
CA TYR A 42 13.65 0.45 19.95
C TYR A 42 15.14 0.78 19.69
N ASP A 43 15.87 -0.12 19.05
CA ASP A 43 17.30 0.07 18.75
C ASP A 43 17.56 1.39 17.97
N PRO A 44 18.59 2.18 18.36
CA PRO A 44 18.89 3.47 17.72
C PRO A 44 19.20 3.42 16.23
N ASN A 45 19.56 2.24 15.70
CA ASN A 45 19.87 2.07 14.28
C ASN A 45 18.66 1.65 13.44
N THR A 46 17.51 1.41 14.06
CA THR A 46 16.38 0.80 13.36
C THR A 46 15.87 1.65 12.21
N GLU A 47 15.74 2.97 12.38
CA GLU A 47 15.26 3.86 11.31
C GLU A 47 16.23 3.87 10.13
N ARG A 48 17.53 3.87 10.41
CA ARG A 48 18.54 3.79 9.36
C ARG A 48 18.45 2.47 8.60
N LEU A 49 18.36 1.36 9.31
CA LEU A 49 18.22 0.03 8.70
C LEU A 49 16.90 -0.10 7.92
N LEU A 50 15.80 0.40 8.48
CA LEU A 50 14.51 0.40 7.79
C LEU A 50 14.58 1.21 6.49
N GLY A 51 15.20 2.38 6.51
CA GLY A 51 15.42 3.20 5.32
C GLY A 51 16.26 2.47 4.26
N GLU A 52 17.34 1.80 4.67
CA GLU A 52 18.18 0.99 3.78
C GLU A 52 17.41 -0.19 3.16
N PHE A 53 16.55 -0.88 3.94
CA PHE A 53 15.70 -1.95 3.40
C PHE A 53 14.61 -1.42 2.47
N MET A 54 13.98 -0.30 2.81
CA MET A 54 13.04 0.37 1.92
C MET A 54 13.71 0.75 0.59
N ARG A 55 14.96 1.25 0.62
CA ARG A 55 15.75 1.50 -0.58
C ARG A 55 15.93 0.23 -1.42
N LYS A 56 16.34 -0.87 -0.82
CA LYS A 56 16.53 -2.16 -1.50
C LYS A 56 15.22 -2.70 -2.10
N TYR A 57 14.08 -2.39 -1.49
CA TYR A 57 12.76 -2.77 -1.95
C TYR A 57 12.28 -1.99 -3.19
N ILE A 58 12.89 -0.84 -3.52
CA ILE A 58 12.45 0.06 -4.62
C ILE A 58 12.25 -0.69 -5.94
N PHE A 59 13.12 -1.64 -6.28
CA PHE A 59 12.95 -2.41 -7.51
C PHE A 59 11.64 -3.22 -7.50
N MET A 60 11.35 -3.91 -6.41
CA MET A 60 10.12 -4.69 -6.27
C MET A 60 8.88 -3.82 -6.26
N TYR A 61 8.98 -2.60 -5.71
CA TYR A 61 7.91 -1.61 -5.76
C TYR A 61 7.63 -1.10 -7.18
N ALA A 62 8.67 -0.81 -7.95
CA ALA A 62 8.59 -0.12 -9.25
C ALA A 62 8.23 -1.04 -10.43
N TYR A 63 8.35 -2.36 -10.24
CA TYR A 63 8.13 -3.35 -11.29
C TYR A 63 7.00 -4.31 -10.94
N SER A 64 6.35 -4.88 -11.97
CA SER A 64 5.35 -5.91 -11.78
C SER A 64 5.98 -7.20 -11.23
N GLU A 65 5.15 -8.04 -10.62
CA GLU A 65 5.63 -9.31 -10.06
C GLU A 65 6.33 -10.19 -11.10
N SER A 66 5.82 -10.24 -12.34
CA SER A 66 6.45 -10.98 -13.45
C SER A 66 7.81 -10.41 -13.83
N GLU A 67 7.97 -9.09 -13.82
CA GLU A 67 9.25 -8.45 -14.10
C GLU A 67 10.27 -8.74 -12.98
N VAL A 68 9.82 -8.76 -11.71
CA VAL A 68 10.66 -9.12 -10.56
C VAL A 68 11.11 -10.57 -10.65
N ILE A 69 10.21 -11.51 -10.94
CA ILE A 69 10.54 -12.94 -11.13
C ILE A 69 11.59 -13.10 -12.23
N LYS A 70 11.34 -12.51 -13.40
CA LYS A 70 12.30 -12.55 -14.53
C LYS A 70 13.65 -11.90 -14.19
N ALA A 71 13.65 -10.84 -13.40
CA ALA A 71 14.89 -10.20 -12.95
C ALA A 71 15.68 -11.11 -11.99
N ASN A 72 14.99 -11.80 -11.09
CA ASN A 72 15.60 -12.77 -10.17
C ASN A 72 16.20 -13.96 -10.91
N GLU A 73 15.48 -14.57 -11.85
CA GLU A 73 15.97 -15.65 -12.70
C GLU A 73 17.25 -15.28 -13.46
N LYS A 74 17.34 -14.02 -13.91
CA LYS A 74 18.54 -13.48 -14.58
C LYS A 74 19.65 -13.05 -13.60
N GLY A 75 19.48 -13.28 -12.30
CA GLY A 75 20.44 -12.91 -11.26
C GLY A 75 20.61 -11.41 -11.03
N ARG A 76 19.69 -10.58 -11.51
CA ARG A 76 19.75 -9.11 -11.39
C ARG A 76 19.49 -8.62 -9.95
N LEU A 77 18.77 -9.40 -9.15
CA LEU A 77 18.46 -9.09 -7.75
C LEU A 77 19.54 -9.57 -6.76
N ARG A 78 20.67 -10.10 -7.24
CA ARG A 78 21.83 -10.40 -6.38
C ARG A 78 22.46 -9.16 -5.78
N ASP A 79 22.28 -8.02 -6.43
CA ASP A 79 22.71 -6.70 -5.97
C ASP A 79 21.50 -5.77 -5.94
N LEU A 80 20.82 -5.71 -4.79
CA LEU A 80 19.60 -4.92 -4.60
C LEU A 80 19.86 -3.41 -4.67
N GLU A 81 21.04 -2.93 -4.30
CA GLU A 81 21.38 -1.51 -4.43
C GLU A 81 21.47 -1.09 -5.90
N LYS A 82 22.10 -1.92 -6.73
CA LYS A 82 22.15 -1.70 -8.17
C LYS A 82 20.77 -1.78 -8.81
N ALA A 83 19.95 -2.75 -8.40
CA ALA A 83 18.57 -2.88 -8.87
C ALA A 83 17.72 -1.67 -8.48
N ALA A 84 17.84 -1.19 -7.25
CA ALA A 84 17.16 0.01 -6.77
C ALA A 84 17.56 1.26 -7.56
N LYS A 85 18.86 1.45 -7.78
CA LYS A 85 19.37 2.57 -8.61
C LYS A 85 18.80 2.53 -10.01
N PHE A 86 18.78 1.37 -10.63
CA PHE A 86 18.19 1.18 -11.96
C PHE A 86 16.69 1.55 -11.99
N ALA A 87 15.92 1.11 -10.97
CA ALA A 87 14.50 1.44 -10.88
C ALA A 87 14.25 2.94 -10.68
N LEU A 88 15.07 3.61 -9.86
CA LEU A 88 15.01 5.06 -9.66
C LEU A 88 15.28 5.85 -10.96
N GLU A 89 16.20 5.37 -11.79
CA GLU A 89 16.57 6.03 -13.04
C GLU A 89 15.54 5.79 -14.17
N GLU A 90 14.99 4.57 -14.24
CA GLU A 90 14.21 4.12 -15.41
C GLU A 90 12.67 4.15 -15.18
N ARG A 91 12.21 3.99 -13.95
CA ARG A 91 10.77 3.81 -13.67
C ARG A 91 10.17 4.89 -12.77
N LEU A 92 10.93 5.40 -11.81
CA LEU A 92 10.38 6.33 -10.83
C LEU A 92 10.50 7.79 -11.29
N PRO A 93 9.51 8.63 -10.97
CA PRO A 93 9.58 10.06 -11.29
C PRO A 93 10.75 10.71 -10.54
N ARG A 94 11.46 11.61 -11.21
CA ARG A 94 12.54 12.39 -10.61
C ARG A 94 11.94 13.47 -9.71
N ARG A 95 11.60 13.12 -8.49
CA ARG A 95 11.11 14.06 -7.48
C ARG A 95 12.28 14.61 -6.67
N LYS A 96 12.16 15.86 -6.26
CA LYS A 96 13.16 16.51 -5.40
C LYS A 96 12.55 16.88 -4.06
N GLY A 97 13.23 16.53 -2.98
CA GLY A 97 12.98 17.04 -1.63
C GLY A 97 12.02 16.19 -0.77
N ALA A 98 11.82 16.66 0.45
CA ALA A 98 11.09 15.97 1.52
C ALA A 98 9.58 15.78 1.26
N SER A 99 9.01 16.44 0.26
CA SER A 99 7.61 16.27 -0.17
C SER A 99 7.38 15.10 -1.12
N ASN A 100 8.39 14.25 -1.31
CA ASN A 100 8.30 13.10 -2.18
C ASN A 100 7.35 12.05 -1.58
N GLY A 101 6.18 11.84 -2.16
CA GLY A 101 5.20 10.83 -1.74
C GLY A 101 5.72 9.39 -1.85
N LEU A 102 6.81 9.16 -2.60
CA LEU A 102 7.39 7.84 -2.79
C LEU A 102 7.71 7.13 -1.47
N TYR A 103 8.16 7.86 -0.45
CA TYR A 103 8.47 7.26 0.86
C TYR A 103 7.26 6.57 1.51
N SER A 104 6.10 7.23 1.48
CA SER A 104 4.88 6.68 2.06
C SER A 104 4.27 5.57 1.21
N GLU A 105 4.27 5.75 -0.10
CA GLU A 105 3.76 4.76 -1.06
C GLU A 105 4.57 3.45 -0.98
N LEU A 106 5.88 3.55 -0.89
CA LEU A 106 6.79 2.42 -0.78
C LEU A 106 6.63 1.68 0.56
N LEU A 107 6.47 2.43 1.66
CA LEU A 107 6.22 1.83 2.97
C LEU A 107 4.86 1.12 3.01
N LEU A 108 3.82 1.70 2.41
CA LEU A 108 2.51 1.06 2.32
C LEU A 108 2.58 -0.27 1.56
N ASP A 109 3.13 -0.26 0.36
CA ASP A 109 3.29 -1.45 -0.48
C ASP A 109 4.10 -2.55 0.24
N LEU A 110 5.17 -2.14 0.92
CA LEU A 110 6.00 -3.02 1.74
C LEU A 110 5.20 -3.67 2.88
N LEU A 111 4.43 -2.88 3.64
CA LEU A 111 3.63 -3.39 4.76
C LEU A 111 2.48 -4.30 4.29
N ILE A 112 1.83 -3.97 3.17
CA ILE A 112 0.82 -4.85 2.56
C ILE A 112 1.46 -6.19 2.21
N THR A 113 2.59 -6.18 1.51
CA THR A 113 3.30 -7.41 1.12
C THR A 113 3.78 -8.22 2.33
N LEU A 114 4.20 -7.55 3.43
CA LEU A 114 4.67 -8.22 4.64
C LEU A 114 3.57 -8.89 5.45
N TYR A 115 2.41 -8.26 5.57
CA TYR A 115 1.41 -8.60 6.58
C TYR A 115 0.05 -9.04 6.04
N THR A 116 -0.12 -9.02 4.70
CA THR A 116 -1.31 -9.56 4.05
C THR A 116 -0.95 -10.84 3.31
N ASN A 117 -1.59 -11.95 3.71
CA ASN A 117 -1.32 -13.26 3.11
C ASN A 117 -1.83 -13.33 1.67
N ASN A 118 -1.03 -13.95 0.79
CA ASN A 118 -1.39 -14.21 -0.62
C ASN A 118 -1.87 -12.96 -1.37
N VAL A 119 -1.29 -11.80 -1.04
CA VAL A 119 -1.60 -10.56 -1.72
C VAL A 119 -0.77 -10.44 -3.00
N ASN A 120 -1.40 -9.95 -4.06
CA ASN A 120 -0.77 -9.71 -5.34
C ASN A 120 -0.93 -8.26 -5.74
N LYS A 121 0.15 -7.68 -6.19
CA LYS A 121 0.19 -6.29 -6.64
C LYS A 121 -0.48 -6.16 -8.02
N LEU A 122 -1.55 -5.39 -8.09
CA LEU A 122 -2.17 -5.02 -9.37
C LEU A 122 -1.52 -3.77 -9.95
N ALA A 123 -1.35 -2.75 -9.14
CA ALA A 123 -0.73 -1.50 -9.55
C ALA A 123 -0.10 -0.75 -8.38
N THR A 124 1.02 -0.10 -8.68
CA THR A 124 1.50 1.07 -7.96
C THR A 124 1.64 2.20 -8.97
N ARG A 125 1.72 3.44 -8.51
CA ARG A 125 1.91 4.59 -9.42
C ARG A 125 3.14 4.43 -10.32
N ALA A 126 4.17 3.73 -9.84
CA ALA A 126 5.41 3.51 -10.57
C ALA A 126 5.23 2.56 -11.77
N ILE A 127 4.40 1.52 -11.65
CA ILE A 127 4.24 0.48 -12.67
C ILE A 127 3.64 1.04 -13.96
N TYR A 128 2.71 2.00 -13.86
CA TYR A 128 2.01 2.57 -15.02
C TYR A 128 2.52 3.95 -15.44
N ARG A 129 3.73 4.30 -15.08
CA ARG A 129 4.34 5.56 -15.50
C ARG A 129 4.50 5.64 -17.01
N GLN A 130 4.08 6.74 -17.61
CA GLN A 130 4.50 7.10 -18.97
C GLN A 130 5.90 7.71 -18.92
N HIS A 131 6.85 7.06 -19.59
CA HIS A 131 8.27 7.42 -19.56
C HIS A 131 8.58 8.78 -20.17
N SER A 132 7.72 9.27 -21.10
CA SER A 132 8.02 10.44 -21.94
C SER A 132 7.78 11.80 -21.29
N ASP A 133 6.84 11.91 -20.36
CA ASP A 133 6.38 13.21 -19.87
C ASP A 133 6.58 13.45 -18.36
N ASN A 134 7.17 12.48 -17.65
CA ASN A 134 7.41 12.54 -16.21
C ASN A 134 6.14 12.76 -15.37
N GLN A 135 4.96 12.50 -15.96
CA GLN A 135 3.68 12.63 -15.28
C GLN A 135 3.37 11.38 -14.46
N GLU A 136 2.81 11.57 -13.29
CA GLU A 136 2.32 10.49 -12.46
C GLU A 136 0.86 10.21 -12.79
N ILE A 137 0.52 8.94 -12.81
CA ILE A 137 -0.87 8.55 -12.84
C ILE A 137 -1.45 8.89 -11.47
N LYS A 138 -2.45 9.77 -11.46
CA LYS A 138 -3.22 10.06 -10.25
C LYS A 138 -4.09 8.84 -9.94
N GLY A 139 -4.11 8.42 -8.69
CA GLY A 139 -4.89 7.24 -8.32
C GLY A 139 -4.68 6.85 -6.86
N TYR A 140 -4.92 5.60 -6.58
CA TYR A 140 -4.50 4.98 -5.32
C TYR A 140 -2.98 4.86 -5.27
N ASP A 141 -2.42 5.00 -4.07
CA ASP A 141 -0.96 4.88 -3.85
C ASP A 141 -0.50 3.42 -4.01
N GLY A 142 -1.39 2.47 -3.77
CA GLY A 142 -1.20 1.06 -4.05
C GLY A 142 -2.53 0.37 -4.32
N LEU A 143 -2.52 -0.63 -5.20
CA LEU A 143 -3.68 -1.42 -5.54
C LEU A 143 -3.27 -2.89 -5.59
N HIS A 144 -3.89 -3.69 -4.75
CA HIS A 144 -3.57 -5.10 -4.59
C HIS A 144 -4.84 -5.94 -4.58
N ILE A 145 -4.68 -7.23 -4.84
CA ILE A 145 -5.74 -8.23 -4.72
C ILE A 145 -5.23 -9.43 -3.92
N SER A 146 -6.09 -10.03 -3.13
CA SER A 146 -5.85 -11.33 -2.55
C SER A 146 -7.07 -12.22 -2.69
N VAL A 147 -6.86 -13.52 -2.63
CA VAL A 147 -7.95 -14.50 -2.58
C VAL A 147 -7.75 -15.33 -1.32
N ASP A 148 -8.74 -15.32 -0.44
CA ASP A 148 -8.66 -16.06 0.81
C ASP A 148 -8.91 -17.57 0.63
N SER A 149 -8.85 -18.33 1.71
CA SER A 149 -9.09 -19.78 1.70
C SER A 149 -10.53 -20.17 1.38
N GLN A 150 -11.46 -19.24 1.44
CA GLN A 150 -12.88 -19.41 1.11
C GLN A 150 -13.21 -18.93 -0.31
N GLU A 151 -12.18 -18.59 -1.09
CA GLU A 151 -12.26 -18.04 -2.45
C GLU A 151 -12.86 -16.62 -2.54
N ASN A 152 -13.04 -15.91 -1.41
CA ASN A 152 -13.43 -14.51 -1.48
C ASN A 152 -12.29 -13.68 -2.08
N LYS A 153 -12.66 -12.82 -2.99
CA LYS A 153 -11.73 -11.88 -3.64
C LYS A 153 -11.66 -10.61 -2.80
N ASN A 154 -10.47 -10.23 -2.37
CA ASN A 154 -10.27 -9.03 -1.55
C ASN A 154 -9.47 -8.00 -2.35
N LEU A 155 -10.06 -6.84 -2.59
CA LEU A 155 -9.45 -5.72 -3.27
C LEU A 155 -8.92 -4.72 -2.24
N TRP A 156 -7.65 -4.37 -2.33
CA TRP A 156 -6.96 -3.50 -1.37
C TRP A 156 -6.59 -2.19 -2.05
N LEU A 157 -7.26 -1.10 -1.63
CA LEU A 157 -7.09 0.26 -2.17
C LEU A 157 -6.28 1.07 -1.17
N GLY A 158 -5.05 1.40 -1.52
CA GLY A 158 -4.10 2.01 -0.60
C GLY A 158 -3.95 3.52 -0.73
N GLN A 159 -3.93 4.23 0.39
CA GLN A 159 -3.52 5.63 0.50
C GLN A 159 -2.50 5.78 1.62
N ALA A 160 -1.45 6.54 1.41
CA ALA A 160 -0.37 6.69 2.36
C ALA A 160 0.08 8.13 2.57
N LYS A 161 0.32 8.49 3.80
CA LYS A 161 0.89 9.79 4.17
C LYS A 161 2.07 9.60 5.11
N MET A 162 3.15 10.34 4.83
CA MET A 162 4.35 10.34 5.68
C MET A 162 4.81 11.77 5.97
N GLY A 163 4.86 12.15 7.24
CA GLY A 163 5.27 13.50 7.60
C GLY A 163 4.94 13.87 9.04
N ARG A 164 4.44 15.10 9.26
CA ARG A 164 3.92 15.52 10.56
C ARG A 164 2.59 14.83 10.83
N ARG A 165 2.33 14.47 12.09
CA ARG A 165 1.09 13.80 12.52
C ARG A 165 -0.18 14.53 12.02
N SER A 166 -0.26 15.85 12.26
CA SER A 166 -1.41 16.66 11.86
C SER A 166 -1.65 16.65 10.35
N TYR A 167 -0.58 16.71 9.56
CA TYR A 167 -0.64 16.58 8.11
C TYR A 167 -1.16 15.20 7.69
N CYS A 168 -0.59 14.11 8.21
CA CYS A 168 -1.04 12.76 7.88
C CYS A 168 -2.52 12.55 8.19
N VAL A 169 -2.95 12.95 9.39
CA VAL A 169 -4.35 12.85 9.82
C VAL A 169 -5.27 13.65 8.91
N SER A 170 -4.96 14.92 8.63
CA SER A 170 -5.84 15.77 7.80
C SER A 170 -5.92 15.34 6.34
N ASP A 171 -4.81 14.84 5.79
CA ASP A 171 -4.78 14.45 4.38
C ASP A 171 -5.40 13.07 4.13
N ILE A 172 -5.27 12.12 5.07
CA ILE A 172 -6.03 10.85 4.98
C ILE A 172 -7.55 11.12 5.08
N LYS A 173 -7.99 12.06 5.92
CA LYS A 173 -9.39 12.48 5.95
C LYS A 173 -9.89 12.98 4.58
N LYS A 174 -9.10 13.79 3.89
CA LYS A 174 -9.43 14.25 2.53
C LYS A 174 -9.49 13.10 1.54
N ASP A 175 -8.54 12.16 1.63
CA ASP A 175 -8.51 10.99 0.76
C ASP A 175 -9.72 10.08 1.01
N LEU A 176 -10.10 9.83 2.27
CA LEU A 176 -11.31 9.07 2.60
C LEU A 176 -12.57 9.74 2.01
N ASN A 177 -12.74 11.05 2.21
CA ASN A 177 -13.87 11.79 1.67
C ASN A 177 -13.91 11.80 0.14
N GLY A 178 -12.75 11.85 -0.52
CA GLY A 178 -12.66 12.03 -1.97
C GLY A 178 -12.55 10.74 -2.76
N LYS A 179 -12.01 9.66 -2.17
CA LYS A 179 -11.61 8.46 -2.90
C LYS A 179 -12.28 7.17 -2.41
N ALA A 180 -12.78 7.13 -1.16
CA ALA A 180 -13.50 5.95 -0.66
C ALA A 180 -14.95 5.95 -1.15
N ASN A 181 -15.12 5.84 -2.46
CA ASN A 181 -16.42 5.76 -3.12
C ASN A 181 -16.31 4.97 -4.43
N MET A 182 -17.41 4.33 -4.85
CA MET A 182 -17.42 3.45 -6.00
C MET A 182 -17.15 4.18 -7.33
N LEU A 183 -17.50 5.45 -7.44
CA LEU A 183 -17.22 6.26 -8.63
C LEU A 183 -15.72 6.40 -8.89
N TYR A 184 -14.97 6.78 -7.84
CA TYR A 184 -13.51 6.91 -7.93
C TYR A 184 -12.85 5.54 -8.13
N THR A 185 -13.34 4.51 -7.43
CA THR A 185 -12.84 3.14 -7.57
C THR A 185 -13.04 2.62 -9.00
N ALA A 186 -14.21 2.82 -9.58
CA ALA A 186 -14.51 2.41 -10.94
C ALA A 186 -13.57 3.07 -11.96
N ASP A 187 -13.38 4.39 -11.86
CA ASP A 187 -12.47 5.13 -12.75
C ASP A 187 -11.05 4.54 -12.72
N GLN A 188 -10.54 4.24 -11.52
CA GLN A 188 -9.20 3.68 -11.36
C GLN A 188 -9.10 2.22 -11.85
N LEU A 189 -10.08 1.39 -11.52
CA LEU A 189 -10.06 -0.02 -11.90
C LEU A 189 -10.25 -0.23 -13.39
N PHE A 190 -11.10 0.54 -14.06
CA PHE A 190 -11.30 0.46 -15.51
C PHE A 190 -10.02 0.83 -16.25
N PHE A 191 -9.26 1.83 -15.76
CA PHE A 191 -7.96 2.17 -16.32
C PHE A 191 -6.95 1.02 -16.17
N ILE A 192 -6.94 0.34 -15.02
CA ILE A 192 -5.97 -0.73 -14.73
C ILE A 192 -6.35 -2.02 -15.45
N ALA A 193 -7.65 -2.35 -15.51
CA ALA A 193 -8.14 -3.56 -16.13
C ALA A 193 -7.85 -3.63 -17.64
N ASP A 194 -7.70 -2.48 -18.29
CA ASP A 194 -7.30 -2.38 -19.71
C ASP A 194 -5.80 -2.68 -19.96
N LYS A 195 -4.98 -2.84 -18.91
CA LYS A 195 -3.53 -3.09 -19.06
C LYS A 195 -3.23 -4.60 -19.09
N GLU A 196 -2.34 -5.02 -20.02
CA GLU A 196 -2.10 -6.43 -20.32
C GLU A 196 -1.08 -7.15 -19.41
N GLU A 197 -0.29 -6.47 -18.58
CA GLU A 197 0.74 -7.12 -17.74
C GLU A 197 0.14 -7.75 -16.48
N ARG A 198 -0.14 -9.05 -16.53
CA ARG A 198 -0.82 -9.79 -15.46
C ARG A 198 -0.12 -11.11 -15.15
N THR A 199 0.04 -11.41 -13.88
CA THR A 199 0.83 -12.57 -13.42
C THR A 199 0.03 -13.68 -12.74
N LEU A 200 -1.22 -13.43 -12.35
CA LEU A 200 -1.96 -14.35 -11.49
C LEU A 200 -3.33 -14.72 -12.04
N PRO A 201 -3.63 -16.04 -12.17
CA PRO A 201 -4.88 -16.50 -12.78
C PRO A 201 -6.14 -15.92 -12.11
N LYS A 202 -6.20 -15.93 -10.77
CA LYS A 202 -7.40 -15.44 -10.04
C LYS A 202 -7.56 -13.92 -10.07
N ALA A 203 -6.47 -13.16 -10.04
CA ALA A 203 -6.50 -11.71 -10.23
C ALA A 203 -6.88 -11.35 -11.67
N LEU A 204 -6.42 -12.13 -12.65
CA LEU A 204 -6.79 -12.01 -14.05
C LEU A 204 -8.28 -12.13 -14.25
N GLU A 205 -8.91 -13.16 -13.70
CA GLU A 205 -10.34 -13.41 -13.84
C GLU A 205 -11.16 -12.19 -13.36
N LEU A 206 -10.86 -11.65 -12.18
CA LEU A 206 -11.55 -10.45 -11.69
C LEU A 206 -11.29 -9.23 -12.58
N LEU A 207 -10.07 -9.04 -13.05
CA LEU A 207 -9.73 -7.91 -13.92
C LEU A 207 -10.37 -8.03 -15.30
N GLU A 208 -10.53 -9.24 -15.84
CA GLU A 208 -11.28 -9.47 -17.07
C GLU A 208 -12.76 -9.12 -16.89
N MET A 209 -13.39 -9.56 -15.79
CA MET A 209 -14.77 -9.18 -15.48
C MET A 209 -14.95 -7.65 -15.33
N ILE A 210 -14.01 -6.97 -14.67
CA ILE A 210 -14.00 -5.50 -14.54
C ILE A 210 -13.87 -4.84 -15.93
N ASN A 211 -12.98 -5.37 -16.78
CA ASN A 211 -12.79 -4.88 -18.13
C ASN A 211 -14.06 -5.07 -18.99
N ASP A 212 -14.71 -6.21 -18.87
CA ASP A 212 -15.98 -6.48 -19.57
C ASP A 212 -17.07 -5.49 -19.13
N VAL A 213 -17.19 -5.22 -17.82
CA VAL A 213 -18.12 -4.19 -17.33
C VAL A 213 -17.81 -2.83 -17.97
N SER A 214 -16.53 -2.45 -18.04
CA SER A 214 -16.11 -1.18 -18.65
C SER A 214 -16.42 -1.14 -20.16
N TRP A 215 -16.12 -2.22 -20.86
CA TRP A 215 -16.26 -2.31 -22.31
C TRP A 215 -17.72 -2.38 -22.77
N ASP A 216 -18.51 -3.27 -22.17
CA ASP A 216 -19.91 -3.48 -22.53
C ASP A 216 -20.78 -2.26 -22.21
N ASN A 217 -20.39 -1.47 -21.23
CA ASN A 217 -21.12 -0.29 -20.77
C ASN A 217 -20.44 1.05 -21.14
N ARG A 218 -19.53 1.07 -22.11
CA ARG A 218 -18.78 2.28 -22.51
C ARG A 218 -19.63 3.46 -22.98
N THR A 219 -20.87 3.24 -23.34
CA THR A 219 -21.84 4.27 -23.73
C THR A 219 -22.57 4.90 -22.55
N LEU A 220 -22.50 4.27 -21.39
CA LEU A 220 -23.07 4.77 -20.15
C LEU A 220 -22.15 5.83 -19.50
N SER A 221 -22.74 6.65 -18.65
CA SER A 221 -21.98 7.57 -17.79
C SER A 221 -21.05 6.80 -16.83
N ILE A 222 -20.07 7.49 -16.26
CA ILE A 222 -19.19 6.85 -15.28
C ILE A 222 -19.95 6.43 -14.01
N ASP A 223 -20.99 7.17 -13.61
CA ASP A 223 -21.85 6.81 -12.46
C ASP A 223 -22.62 5.50 -12.72
N GLU A 224 -23.19 5.36 -13.92
CA GLU A 224 -23.89 4.12 -14.29
C GLU A 224 -22.93 2.94 -14.38
N ARG A 225 -21.70 3.14 -14.89
CA ARG A 225 -20.67 2.09 -14.91
C ARG A 225 -20.18 1.73 -13.52
N ALA A 226 -20.07 2.70 -12.62
CA ALA A 226 -19.74 2.47 -11.21
C ALA A 226 -20.80 1.61 -10.52
N THR A 227 -22.09 1.86 -10.81
CA THR A 227 -23.19 1.01 -10.33
C THR A 227 -23.06 -0.44 -10.84
N LYS A 228 -22.71 -0.63 -12.11
CA LYS A 228 -22.48 -1.97 -12.69
C LYS A 228 -21.27 -2.68 -12.05
N LEU A 229 -20.25 -1.93 -11.68
CA LEU A 229 -19.10 -2.48 -10.96
C LEU A 229 -19.49 -2.91 -9.53
N SER A 230 -20.30 -2.14 -8.83
CA SER A 230 -20.85 -2.52 -7.52
C SER A 230 -21.68 -3.80 -7.61
N GLU A 231 -22.57 -3.91 -8.59
CA GLU A 231 -23.33 -5.13 -8.88
C GLU A 231 -22.41 -6.35 -9.14
N LEU A 232 -21.32 -6.15 -9.88
CA LEU A 232 -20.31 -7.20 -10.11
C LEU A 232 -19.65 -7.62 -8.79
N PHE A 233 -19.22 -6.66 -7.97
CA PHE A 233 -18.54 -6.95 -6.70
C PHE A 233 -19.45 -7.72 -5.73
N GLU A 234 -20.71 -7.34 -5.66
CA GLU A 234 -21.70 -8.05 -4.87
C GLU A 234 -21.90 -9.49 -5.36
N LYS A 235 -22.07 -9.69 -6.67
CA LYS A 235 -22.23 -11.00 -7.30
C LYS A 235 -21.03 -11.93 -7.10
N GLU A 236 -19.82 -11.39 -7.19
CA GLU A 236 -18.55 -12.13 -7.13
C GLU A 236 -17.97 -12.20 -5.71
N ASN A 237 -18.69 -11.70 -4.70
CA ASN A 237 -18.23 -11.61 -3.30
C ASN A 237 -16.85 -10.92 -3.17
N VAL A 238 -16.72 -9.76 -3.81
CA VAL A 238 -15.50 -8.95 -3.72
C VAL A 238 -15.58 -8.05 -2.50
N ASN A 239 -14.71 -8.26 -1.52
CA ASN A 239 -14.55 -7.34 -0.39
C ASN A 239 -13.61 -6.20 -0.78
N VAL A 240 -13.99 -4.98 -0.49
CA VAL A 240 -13.16 -3.80 -0.79
C VAL A 240 -12.60 -3.22 0.50
N PHE A 241 -11.28 -3.29 0.66
CA PHE A 241 -10.54 -2.71 1.78
C PHE A 241 -9.88 -1.39 1.37
N PHE A 242 -10.17 -0.33 2.11
CA PHE A 242 -9.50 0.95 1.94
C PHE A 242 -8.43 1.12 3.02
N ILE A 243 -7.17 0.93 2.63
CA ILE A 243 -6.05 0.99 3.58
C ILE A 243 -5.48 2.40 3.61
N CYS A 244 -5.43 3.00 4.80
CA CYS A 244 -4.84 4.30 5.06
C CYS A 244 -3.58 4.14 5.92
N LEU A 245 -2.40 4.36 5.36
CA LEU A 245 -1.15 4.40 6.11
C LEU A 245 -0.86 5.81 6.63
N LEU A 246 -0.73 5.94 7.95
CA LEU A 246 -0.28 7.15 8.64
C LEU A 246 1.11 6.88 9.23
N ALA A 247 2.16 7.32 8.56
CA ALA A 247 3.54 7.26 9.04
C ALA A 247 4.02 8.65 9.45
N TYR A 248 4.35 8.89 10.71
CA TYR A 248 4.67 10.24 11.15
C TYR A 248 5.68 10.31 12.28
N ASP A 249 6.37 11.44 12.32
CA ASP A 249 7.36 11.75 13.33
C ASP A 249 6.74 11.86 14.72
N ARG A 250 7.21 11.04 15.65
CA ARG A 250 6.70 10.98 17.03
C ARG A 250 7.77 10.51 18.00
N PRO A 251 8.89 11.27 18.18
CA PRO A 251 10.03 10.86 19.01
C PRO A 251 9.63 10.60 20.48
N SER A 252 8.65 11.32 21.02
CA SER A 252 8.23 11.19 22.41
C SER A 252 7.73 9.77 22.79
N ILE A 253 7.22 9.01 21.85
CA ILE A 253 6.78 7.61 22.08
C ILE A 253 8.00 6.72 22.37
N TYR A 254 9.17 7.06 21.85
CA TYR A 254 10.40 6.28 21.94
C TYR A 254 11.38 6.80 23.01
N GLU A 255 10.93 7.58 23.98
CA GLU A 255 11.80 8.07 25.06
C GLU A 255 12.19 6.98 26.06
N LEU A 256 11.27 6.06 26.35
CA LEU A 256 11.46 4.99 27.32
C LEU A 256 10.98 3.65 26.74
N GLU A 257 11.88 2.68 26.65
CA GLU A 257 11.60 1.36 26.07
C GLU A 257 10.50 0.61 26.83
N ASP A 258 10.50 0.64 28.14
CA ASP A 258 9.52 -0.02 28.99
C ASP A 258 8.10 0.56 28.90
N LYS A 259 7.94 1.74 28.35
CA LYS A 259 6.64 2.39 28.13
C LYS A 259 6.18 2.35 26.68
N LEU A 260 7.06 1.95 25.75
CA LEU A 260 6.83 2.05 24.30
C LEU A 260 5.50 1.44 23.87
N ASP A 261 5.19 0.22 24.31
CA ASP A 261 3.96 -0.46 23.91
C ASP A 261 2.70 0.27 24.42
N ASN A 262 2.74 0.82 25.63
CA ASN A 262 1.63 1.61 26.18
C ASN A 262 1.46 2.93 25.40
N GLU A 263 2.54 3.64 25.11
CA GLU A 263 2.50 4.89 24.35
C GLU A 263 1.96 4.67 22.93
N ILE A 264 2.31 3.57 22.28
CA ILE A 264 1.75 3.17 20.98
C ILE A 264 0.23 2.95 21.09
N LEU A 265 -0.24 2.23 22.12
CA LEU A 265 -1.68 1.98 22.29
C LEU A 265 -2.46 3.26 22.61
N GLU A 266 -1.90 4.18 23.41
CA GLU A 266 -2.53 5.48 23.69
C GLU A 266 -2.57 6.36 22.40
N GLU A 267 -1.54 6.32 21.59
CA GLU A 267 -1.53 7.01 20.30
C GLU A 267 -2.63 6.50 19.37
N ILE A 268 -2.86 5.18 19.33
CA ILE A 268 -3.95 4.58 18.57
C ILE A 268 -5.32 5.05 19.07
N LYS A 269 -5.56 5.08 20.38
CA LYS A 269 -6.82 5.63 20.94
C LYS A 269 -7.05 7.08 20.51
N SER A 270 -6.00 7.88 20.46
CA SER A 270 -6.07 9.26 19.98
C SER A 270 -6.42 9.34 18.49
N ILE A 271 -5.91 8.43 17.66
CA ILE A 271 -6.27 8.33 16.24
C ILE A 271 -7.73 7.85 16.10
N GLN A 272 -8.13 6.81 16.85
CA GLN A 272 -9.51 6.32 16.86
C GLN A 272 -10.50 7.42 17.18
N SER A 273 -10.31 8.16 18.27
CA SER A 273 -11.22 9.25 18.65
C SER A 273 -11.39 10.30 17.55
N THR A 274 -10.36 10.48 16.73
CA THR A 274 -10.38 11.44 15.62
C THR A 274 -11.19 10.96 14.42
N TYR A 275 -11.12 9.66 14.10
CA TYR A 275 -11.76 9.13 12.89
C TYR A 275 -13.15 8.56 13.16
N GLU A 276 -13.39 7.92 14.30
CA GLU A 276 -14.67 7.30 14.63
C GLU A 276 -15.82 8.31 14.66
N GLU A 277 -15.61 9.53 15.18
CA GLU A 277 -16.62 10.56 15.20
C GLU A 277 -16.91 11.17 13.83
N GLU A 278 -15.86 11.38 13.03
CA GLU A 278 -15.97 12.09 11.76
C GLU A 278 -16.48 11.21 10.62
N PHE A 279 -16.19 9.91 10.67
CA PHE A 279 -16.46 8.99 9.55
C PHE A 279 -17.52 7.93 9.81
N LYS A 280 -18.22 7.96 10.95
CA LYS A 280 -19.27 7.00 11.26
C LYS A 280 -20.39 6.93 10.20
N ASP A 281 -20.63 8.05 9.48
CA ASP A 281 -21.70 8.17 8.48
C ASP A 281 -21.18 8.12 7.02
N LEU A 282 -19.84 8.10 6.82
CA LEU A 282 -19.23 8.19 5.49
C LEU A 282 -18.95 6.84 4.84
N ILE A 283 -18.97 5.77 5.63
CA ILE A 283 -18.63 4.46 5.12
C ILE A 283 -19.93 3.74 4.84
N SER A 284 -20.31 3.78 3.56
CA SER A 284 -21.30 2.85 3.02
C SER A 284 -20.82 1.42 3.29
N ASN A 285 -21.73 0.47 3.35
CA ASN A 285 -21.43 -0.97 3.55
C ASN A 285 -20.54 -1.58 2.45
N GLU A 286 -20.00 -0.76 1.53
CA GLU A 286 -19.18 -1.17 0.39
C GLU A 286 -17.69 -1.23 0.69
N TYR A 287 -17.20 -0.55 1.79
CA TYR A 287 -15.78 -0.48 2.11
C TYR A 287 -15.50 -0.83 3.57
N GLU A 288 -14.50 -1.66 3.79
CA GLU A 288 -13.86 -1.76 5.10
C GLU A 288 -12.64 -0.80 5.14
N VAL A 289 -12.63 0.14 6.08
CA VAL A 289 -11.50 1.06 6.24
C VAL A 289 -10.52 0.54 7.27
N LEU A 290 -9.27 0.39 6.84
CA LEU A 290 -8.16 -0.07 7.65
C LEU A 290 -7.18 1.08 7.85
N LEU A 291 -7.03 1.55 9.09
CA LEU A 291 -6.07 2.60 9.44
C LEU A 291 -4.81 1.96 10.03
N TRP A 292 -3.74 1.99 9.26
CA TRP A 292 -2.43 1.51 9.66
C TRP A 292 -1.59 2.67 10.15
N VAL A 293 -1.15 2.60 11.39
CA VAL A 293 -0.49 3.72 12.08
C VAL A 293 0.90 3.30 12.52
N ILE A 294 1.90 4.02 12.04
CA ILE A 294 3.30 3.80 12.41
C ILE A 294 3.95 5.13 12.86
N PRO A 295 4.00 5.40 14.17
CA PRO A 295 4.85 6.46 14.71
C PRO A 295 6.32 6.11 14.47
N ILE A 296 7.12 7.09 14.08
CA ILE A 296 8.54 6.95 13.79
C ILE A 296 9.30 7.90 14.70
N ARG A 297 10.41 7.44 15.31
CA ARG A 297 11.21 8.25 16.23
C ARG A 297 11.97 9.36 15.50
N ASP A 298 12.61 9.03 14.37
CA ASP A 298 13.36 9.96 13.53
C ASP A 298 13.04 9.70 12.05
N LEU A 299 12.04 10.44 11.56
CA LEU A 299 11.60 10.35 10.18
C LEU A 299 12.63 10.92 9.20
N GLN A 300 13.44 11.88 9.63
CA GLN A 300 14.50 12.44 8.79
C GLN A 300 15.59 11.42 8.55
N LEU A 301 16.07 10.75 9.60
CA LEU A 301 17.08 9.69 9.51
C LEU A 301 16.61 8.57 8.58
N LEU A 302 15.34 8.14 8.70
CA LEU A 302 14.77 7.14 7.83
C LEU A 302 14.82 7.56 6.35
N ARG A 303 14.41 8.80 6.03
CA ARG A 303 14.41 9.34 4.66
C ARG A 303 15.83 9.49 4.10
N GLU A 304 16.75 10.01 4.89
CA GLU A 304 18.15 10.16 4.50
C GLU A 304 18.78 8.79 4.18
N SER A 305 18.45 7.77 4.96
CA SER A 305 18.95 6.41 4.77
C SER A 305 18.39 5.72 3.52
N MET A 306 17.22 6.12 3.07
CA MET A 306 16.71 5.68 1.76
C MET A 306 17.50 6.28 0.60
N GLY A 307 18.09 7.46 0.75
CA GLY A 307 18.94 8.09 -0.24
C GLY A 307 18.26 8.38 -1.59
N ILE A 308 16.97 8.80 -1.55
CA ILE A 308 16.14 9.09 -2.72
C ILE A 308 15.97 10.59 -2.91
#